data_cfe7c8cc3e66a7aab278b362d0320bff
#
_entry.id   cfe7c8cc3e66a7aab278b362d0320bff
#
_cell.length_a   1.000
_cell.length_b   1.000
_cell.length_c   1.000
_cell.angle_alpha   90.00
_cell.angle_beta   90.00
_cell.angle_gamma   90.00
#
_symmetry.space_group_name_H-M   'P 1'
#
loop_
_entity.id
_entity.type
_entity.pdbx_description
1 polymer ?
#
loop_
_entity_poly.entity_id
_entity_poly.type
_entity_poly.pdbx_seq_one_letter_code
_entity_poly.pdbx_strand_id
1 'polypeptide(L)'
;MLRYEHRRSAPSCSCAPPDGYQLFLSSLSKVSMANLKLDNTLAGALSTIVERYKDDNQFVSVENADKLVFDELERMGYLKNLSYDFSGNAIMIPTYKAAAYFQEENGAAIVASRNNKVFETFEETYTRVKGIGNGGAGNVYEVVASDGERYALKLLNAEAARNPSKLKRFLQEARYELEGKCPAVVKAVDLGSIGSGNEKRPFYVMPLMDGSLDGLMKRAEEFSAGALAEMVLTLMDELRPFYRDGNFHRDIKPQNLLYDASSNRLLLSDLGIAHIEEGYPGATVETVASDRLANFQYAAPEQRVKGSSCDQRTDIYAFGLILNELFTAAVPQGANYRRISDVDGEHAFLDRVVERMIAQNPDDRYPSIEAVLLDVEALSSKAAAEAAARRALENVASDEVPMIRVVGKRWENGAILFEMSDGLQGRWLDVFRSYGQTSFCTDGFYLDPMRFGCSGSTLTVPKVGYDKVRAKEAVEYVGQVVDWANGEYARMVKRERQREHEEELARRRAELERAEKDAEFGSAINDMLANM
;
A
#
# COMPACT_ATOMS: atom_id res chain seq x y z
N MET A 1 57.73 -19.50 3.13
CA MET A 1 56.93 -20.73 2.98
C MET A 1 55.58 -20.51 3.65
N LEU A 2 54.58 -20.21 2.90
CA LEU A 2 53.14 -20.43 3.23
C LEU A 2 52.36 -20.05 1.99
N ARG A 3 51.85 -21.07 1.34
CA ARG A 3 51.01 -20.96 0.13
C ARG A 3 49.62 -20.47 0.57
N TYR A 4 49.14 -19.40 -0.03
CA TYR A 4 47.73 -19.01 -0.01
C TYR A 4 47.08 -19.45 -1.34
N GLU A 5 46.32 -20.52 -1.28
CA GLU A 5 45.35 -20.88 -2.32
C GLU A 5 44.13 -19.99 -2.17
N HIS A 6 43.97 -19.01 -3.05
CA HIS A 6 42.70 -18.32 -3.23
C HIS A 6 41.85 -19.07 -4.26
N ARG A 7 41.03 -19.99 -3.79
CA ARG A 7 39.82 -20.34 -4.50
C ARG A 7 38.84 -19.19 -4.34
N ARG A 8 38.74 -18.34 -5.33
CA ARG A 8 37.58 -17.46 -5.53
C ARG A 8 36.50 -18.32 -6.20
N SER A 9 35.54 -18.79 -5.40
CA SER A 9 34.24 -19.19 -5.88
C SER A 9 33.57 -17.94 -6.45
N ALA A 10 33.32 -17.93 -7.75
CA ALA A 10 32.45 -16.95 -8.37
C ALA A 10 31.07 -17.02 -7.70
N PRO A 11 30.42 -15.91 -7.36
CA PRO A 11 29.05 -15.96 -6.95
C PRO A 11 28.22 -16.46 -8.12
N SER A 12 27.52 -17.58 -7.94
CA SER A 12 26.47 -18.06 -8.83
C SER A 12 25.33 -17.04 -8.80
N CYS A 13 25.40 -16.04 -9.64
CA CYS A 13 24.25 -15.17 -9.93
C CYS A 13 23.29 -16.00 -10.80
N SER A 14 22.34 -16.66 -10.17
CA SER A 14 21.21 -17.32 -10.83
C SER A 14 20.20 -16.27 -11.28
N CYS A 15 20.59 -15.44 -12.23
CA CYS A 15 19.67 -14.59 -12.99
C CYS A 15 19.65 -15.12 -14.41
N ALA A 16 18.93 -16.22 -14.61
CA ALA A 16 18.43 -16.52 -15.94
C ALA A 16 17.53 -15.35 -16.36
N PRO A 17 17.66 -14.80 -17.57
CA PRO A 17 16.66 -13.87 -18.09
C PRO A 17 15.31 -14.60 -18.08
N PRO A 18 14.21 -13.93 -17.70
CA PRO A 18 12.90 -14.55 -17.66
C PRO A 18 12.55 -15.09 -19.06
N ASP A 19 11.96 -16.29 -19.10
CA ASP A 19 11.61 -17.02 -20.33
C ASP A 19 10.86 -16.19 -21.38
N GLY A 20 10.09 -15.18 -20.96
CA GLY A 20 9.45 -14.20 -21.84
C GLY A 20 10.38 -13.35 -22.71
N TYR A 21 11.69 -13.35 -22.46
CA TYR A 21 12.64 -12.53 -23.23
C TYR A 21 12.87 -13.05 -24.66
N GLN A 22 12.85 -14.35 -24.86
CA GLN A 22 12.98 -14.94 -26.21
C GLN A 22 11.81 -14.60 -27.13
N LEU A 23 10.64 -14.45 -26.55
CA LEU A 23 9.39 -14.27 -27.30
C LEU A 23 9.16 -12.83 -27.75
N PHE A 24 9.63 -11.87 -26.99
CA PHE A 24 9.69 -10.48 -27.44
C PHE A 24 10.47 -10.38 -28.76
N LEU A 25 11.45 -11.24 -28.93
CA LEU A 25 12.30 -11.30 -30.09
C LEU A 25 11.55 -11.71 -31.38
N SER A 26 10.47 -12.46 -31.27
CA SER A 26 9.76 -13.04 -32.39
C SER A 26 8.70 -12.14 -33.02
N SER A 27 8.22 -11.12 -32.34
CA SER A 27 7.02 -10.37 -32.73
C SER A 27 7.25 -8.91 -33.15
N LEU A 28 8.43 -8.35 -32.91
CA LEU A 28 8.74 -6.95 -33.16
C LEU A 28 9.21 -6.61 -34.58
N SER A 29 9.01 -7.48 -35.57
CA SER A 29 9.37 -7.19 -36.92
C SER A 29 8.47 -6.13 -37.56
N LYS A 30 9.08 -5.06 -38.05
CA LYS A 30 8.57 -4.10 -39.08
C LYS A 30 8.18 -2.68 -38.68
N VAL A 31 8.51 -2.18 -37.52
CA VAL A 31 8.46 -0.73 -37.37
C VAL A 31 9.88 -0.19 -37.38
N SER A 32 10.33 0.23 -38.58
CA SER A 32 11.52 1.08 -38.79
C SER A 32 12.92 0.46 -38.69
N MET A 33 13.12 -0.79 -39.13
CA MET A 33 14.46 -1.29 -39.43
C MET A 33 14.58 -1.79 -40.89
N ALA A 34 13.82 -1.25 -41.78
CA ALA A 34 14.04 -1.44 -43.19
C ALA A 34 15.43 -0.92 -43.57
N ASN A 35 16.29 -1.81 -44.09
CA ASN A 35 17.50 -1.56 -44.87
C ASN A 35 18.89 -1.68 -44.24
N LEU A 36 19.09 -2.41 -43.14
CA LEU A 36 20.44 -2.91 -42.87
C LEU A 36 20.44 -4.43 -43.03
N LYS A 37 20.61 -4.89 -44.28
CA LYS A 37 20.99 -6.29 -44.54
C LYS A 37 22.37 -6.50 -43.94
N LEU A 38 22.47 -7.45 -43.00
CA LEU A 38 23.76 -7.95 -42.56
C LEU A 38 24.44 -8.61 -43.72
N ASP A 39 25.77 -8.48 -43.83
CA ASP A 39 26.49 -9.30 -44.78
C ASP A 39 26.41 -10.80 -44.41
N ASN A 40 26.77 -11.68 -45.31
CA ASN A 40 26.63 -13.12 -45.14
C ASN A 40 27.41 -13.65 -43.90
N THR A 41 28.49 -12.97 -43.51
CA THR A 41 29.33 -13.34 -42.37
C THR A 41 28.64 -13.02 -41.04
N LEU A 42 28.13 -11.80 -40.92
CA LEU A 42 27.40 -11.34 -39.75
C LEU A 42 26.08 -12.11 -39.59
N ALA A 43 25.36 -12.35 -40.68
CA ALA A 43 24.13 -13.13 -40.69
C ALA A 43 24.37 -14.60 -40.30
N GLY A 44 25.42 -15.22 -40.79
CA GLY A 44 25.80 -16.59 -40.43
C GLY A 44 26.19 -16.76 -38.97
N ALA A 45 26.98 -15.82 -38.43
CA ALA A 45 27.34 -15.81 -37.03
C ALA A 45 26.11 -15.63 -36.13
N LEU A 46 25.23 -14.71 -36.49
CA LEU A 46 24.00 -14.44 -35.73
C LEU A 46 23.03 -15.64 -35.74
N SER A 47 22.92 -16.37 -36.91
CA SER A 47 22.12 -17.60 -37.02
C SER A 47 22.55 -18.64 -35.99
N THR A 48 23.86 -18.91 -35.95
CA THR A 48 24.45 -19.88 -35.03
C THR A 48 24.16 -19.54 -33.56
N ILE A 49 24.22 -18.24 -33.21
CA ILE A 49 23.94 -17.77 -31.85
C ILE A 49 22.48 -17.96 -31.48
N VAL A 50 21.57 -17.56 -32.38
CA VAL A 50 20.12 -17.66 -32.11
C VAL A 50 19.66 -19.12 -32.02
N GLU A 51 20.18 -20.02 -32.87
CA GLU A 51 19.88 -21.44 -32.78
C GLU A 51 20.35 -22.06 -31.46
N ARG A 52 21.60 -21.81 -31.04
CA ARG A 52 22.13 -22.31 -29.77
C ARG A 52 21.40 -21.76 -28.55
N TYR A 53 20.96 -20.51 -28.63
CA TYR A 53 20.21 -19.90 -27.55
C TYR A 53 18.81 -20.53 -27.36
N LYS A 54 18.19 -21.01 -28.44
CA LYS A 54 16.92 -21.74 -28.39
C LYS A 54 16.99 -23.04 -27.60
N ASP A 55 18.13 -23.71 -27.66
CA ASP A 55 18.31 -25.05 -27.08
C ASP A 55 18.55 -24.97 -25.55
N ASP A 56 19.16 -23.92 -25.01
CA ASP A 56 19.69 -23.91 -23.64
C ASP A 56 19.19 -22.75 -22.74
N ASN A 57 18.56 -21.74 -23.27
CA ASN A 57 18.07 -20.54 -22.54
C ASN A 57 19.11 -19.88 -21.63
N GLN A 58 20.41 -20.11 -21.88
CA GLN A 58 21.54 -19.59 -21.11
C GLN A 58 22.43 -18.69 -21.99
N PHE A 59 23.55 -18.23 -21.43
CA PHE A 59 24.56 -17.57 -22.23
C PHE A 59 25.06 -18.48 -23.36
N VAL A 60 25.05 -17.95 -24.57
CA VAL A 60 25.61 -18.68 -25.71
C VAL A 60 27.12 -18.52 -25.72
N SER A 61 27.85 -19.63 -25.75
CA SER A 61 29.31 -19.64 -25.93
C SER A 61 29.64 -20.09 -27.34
N VAL A 62 30.48 -19.33 -28.03
CA VAL A 62 30.98 -19.64 -29.35
C VAL A 62 32.50 -19.77 -29.30
N GLU A 63 33.02 -20.98 -29.61
CA GLU A 63 34.44 -21.26 -29.62
C GLU A 63 35.12 -20.60 -30.85
N ASN A 64 36.35 -20.10 -30.62
CA ASN A 64 37.15 -19.44 -31.67
C ASN A 64 36.39 -18.32 -32.40
N ALA A 65 35.63 -17.52 -31.64
CA ALA A 65 34.81 -16.45 -32.19
C ALA A 65 35.66 -15.38 -32.90
N ASP A 66 35.25 -14.99 -34.12
CA ASP A 66 35.86 -13.83 -34.78
C ASP A 66 35.43 -12.56 -34.02
N LYS A 67 36.38 -12.02 -33.27
CA LYS A 67 36.15 -10.87 -32.40
C LYS A 67 35.59 -9.67 -33.16
N LEU A 68 36.04 -9.40 -34.38
CA LEU A 68 35.56 -8.27 -35.14
C LEU A 68 34.09 -8.44 -35.54
N VAL A 69 33.67 -9.66 -35.88
CA VAL A 69 32.28 -10.00 -36.22
C VAL A 69 31.36 -9.83 -35.00
N PHE A 70 31.77 -10.31 -33.84
CA PHE A 70 30.93 -10.27 -32.65
C PHE A 70 30.85 -8.88 -32.01
N ASP A 71 31.96 -8.14 -31.98
CA ASP A 71 31.99 -6.73 -31.53
C ASP A 71 31.10 -5.86 -32.43
N GLU A 72 31.06 -6.12 -33.76
CA GLU A 72 30.18 -5.42 -34.68
C GLU A 72 28.70 -5.77 -34.47
N LEU A 73 28.37 -7.03 -34.21
CA LEU A 73 27.01 -7.46 -33.88
C LEU A 73 26.52 -6.84 -32.54
N GLU A 74 27.40 -6.70 -31.54
CA GLU A 74 27.07 -5.99 -30.31
C GLU A 74 26.89 -4.50 -30.54
N ARG A 75 27.80 -3.86 -31.29
CA ARG A 75 27.70 -2.44 -31.69
C ARG A 75 26.41 -2.14 -32.46
N MET A 76 25.99 -3.05 -33.32
CA MET A 76 24.72 -2.97 -34.04
C MET A 76 23.50 -3.30 -33.17
N GLY A 77 23.69 -3.74 -31.93
CA GLY A 77 22.65 -4.07 -31.00
C GLY A 77 21.96 -5.42 -31.22
N TYR A 78 22.59 -6.35 -31.90
CA TYR A 78 22.11 -7.73 -32.05
C TYR A 78 22.52 -8.63 -30.87
N LEU A 79 23.59 -8.29 -30.15
CA LEU A 79 24.10 -8.99 -28.98
C LEU A 79 24.15 -8.05 -27.79
N LYS A 80 24.21 -8.64 -26.59
CA LYS A 80 24.47 -7.94 -25.33
C LYS A 80 25.30 -8.81 -24.39
N ASN A 81 25.96 -8.19 -23.42
CA ASN A 81 26.82 -8.86 -22.45
C ASN A 81 27.93 -9.66 -23.11
N LEU A 82 28.44 -9.19 -24.26
CA LEU A 82 29.54 -9.83 -24.98
C LEU A 82 30.80 -9.77 -24.11
N SER A 83 31.39 -10.92 -23.91
CA SER A 83 32.69 -11.08 -23.25
C SER A 83 33.48 -12.20 -23.92
N TYR A 84 34.80 -12.18 -23.72
CA TYR A 84 35.67 -13.21 -24.26
C TYR A 84 36.43 -13.88 -23.12
N ASP A 85 36.53 -15.21 -23.16
CA ASP A 85 37.37 -15.95 -22.23
C ASP A 85 38.84 -15.93 -22.66
N PHE A 86 39.72 -16.52 -21.85
CA PHE A 86 41.16 -16.58 -22.11
C PHE A 86 41.51 -17.43 -23.35
N SER A 87 40.59 -18.24 -23.85
CA SER A 87 40.74 -19.10 -25.04
C SER A 87 40.22 -18.44 -26.31
N GLY A 88 39.66 -17.23 -26.20
CA GLY A 88 39.06 -16.49 -27.31
C GLY A 88 37.63 -16.92 -27.65
N ASN A 89 36.96 -17.64 -26.75
CA ASN A 89 35.54 -17.98 -26.92
C ASN A 89 34.68 -16.77 -26.52
N ALA A 90 33.72 -16.42 -27.34
CA ALA A 90 32.78 -15.35 -27.06
C ALA A 90 31.59 -15.89 -26.24
N ILE A 91 31.24 -15.19 -25.18
CA ILE A 91 30.07 -15.46 -24.32
C ILE A 91 29.13 -14.26 -24.46
N MET A 92 27.88 -14.47 -24.85
CA MET A 92 26.94 -13.40 -25.15
C MET A 92 25.49 -13.84 -24.95
N ILE A 93 24.58 -12.86 -24.99
CA ILE A 93 23.14 -13.08 -25.08
C ILE A 93 22.62 -12.39 -26.36
N PRO A 94 21.90 -13.09 -27.24
CA PRO A 94 21.27 -12.44 -28.40
C PRO A 94 20.18 -11.48 -27.94
N THR A 95 20.01 -10.37 -28.64
CA THR A 95 18.94 -9.40 -28.34
C THR A 95 17.71 -9.71 -29.19
N TYR A 96 16.60 -9.06 -28.84
CA TYR A 96 15.38 -9.14 -29.66
C TYR A 96 15.64 -8.82 -31.15
N LYS A 97 16.58 -7.96 -31.43
CA LYS A 97 16.96 -7.59 -32.82
C LYS A 97 17.54 -8.77 -33.59
N ALA A 98 18.27 -9.64 -32.88
CA ALA A 98 18.84 -10.85 -33.47
C ALA A 98 17.74 -11.81 -33.97
N ALA A 99 16.76 -12.11 -33.12
CA ALA A 99 15.70 -13.03 -33.52
C ALA A 99 14.72 -12.43 -34.53
N ALA A 100 14.44 -11.13 -34.45
CA ALA A 100 13.64 -10.43 -35.47
C ALA A 100 14.24 -10.50 -36.88
N TYR A 101 15.57 -10.45 -36.99
CA TYR A 101 16.28 -10.55 -38.25
C TYR A 101 16.01 -11.87 -39.00
N PHE A 102 16.03 -13.01 -38.27
CA PHE A 102 15.82 -14.32 -38.91
C PHE A 102 14.38 -14.63 -39.25
N GLN A 103 13.42 -14.00 -38.58
CA GLN A 103 12.00 -14.16 -38.90
C GLN A 103 11.63 -13.47 -40.22
N GLU A 104 12.32 -12.41 -40.57
CA GLU A 104 12.12 -11.75 -41.87
C GLU A 104 12.64 -12.58 -43.05
N GLU A 105 13.75 -13.33 -42.88
CA GLU A 105 14.34 -14.14 -43.95
C GLU A 105 13.70 -15.51 -44.17
N ASN A 106 13.23 -16.17 -43.09
CA ASN A 106 12.77 -17.56 -43.17
C ASN A 106 11.27 -17.73 -43.45
N GLY A 107 10.50 -16.63 -43.61
CA GLY A 107 9.12 -16.70 -44.12
C GLY A 107 8.18 -17.64 -43.37
N ALA A 108 8.48 -17.99 -42.13
CA ALA A 108 7.58 -18.74 -41.28
C ALA A 108 6.37 -17.87 -40.96
N ALA A 109 5.41 -17.84 -41.89
CA ALA A 109 4.09 -17.30 -41.65
C ALA A 109 3.48 -18.10 -40.51
N ILE A 110 3.39 -17.51 -39.36
CA ILE A 110 2.48 -17.97 -38.33
C ILE A 110 1.11 -17.97 -38.97
N VAL A 111 0.54 -19.15 -39.17
CA VAL A 111 -0.72 -19.33 -39.91
C VAL A 111 -1.79 -18.58 -39.09
N ALA A 112 -2.25 -17.47 -39.64
CA ALA A 112 -3.35 -16.72 -39.03
C ALA A 112 -4.58 -17.63 -38.95
N SER A 113 -4.91 -18.09 -37.77
CA SER A 113 -6.18 -18.77 -37.54
C SER A 113 -7.32 -17.81 -37.92
N ARG A 114 -8.08 -18.15 -38.96
CA ARG A 114 -9.24 -17.40 -39.48
C ARG A 114 -10.35 -17.15 -38.44
N ASN A 115 -10.25 -17.71 -37.23
CA ASN A 115 -11.31 -17.69 -36.24
C ASN A 115 -11.06 -16.81 -35.01
N ASN A 116 -9.97 -16.06 -34.90
CA ASN A 116 -9.65 -15.25 -33.70
C ASN A 116 -9.83 -15.99 -32.34
N LYS A 117 -9.83 -17.31 -32.33
CA LYS A 117 -10.01 -18.17 -31.16
C LYS A 117 -8.73 -18.73 -30.60
N VAL A 118 -7.71 -18.82 -31.43
CA VAL A 118 -6.38 -19.37 -31.10
C VAL A 118 -5.31 -18.32 -31.36
N PHE A 119 -4.43 -18.16 -30.39
CA PHE A 119 -3.29 -17.25 -30.44
C PHE A 119 -2.03 -18.08 -30.26
N GLU A 120 -1.15 -18.04 -31.22
CA GLU A 120 0.09 -18.81 -31.24
C GLU A 120 1.26 -17.88 -31.00
N THR A 121 2.16 -18.27 -30.11
CA THR A 121 3.46 -17.66 -29.88
C THR A 121 4.53 -18.62 -30.36
N PHE A 122 5.77 -18.34 -30.07
CA PHE A 122 6.85 -19.26 -30.38
C PHE A 122 6.85 -20.51 -29.50
N GLU A 123 6.45 -20.36 -28.24
CA GLU A 123 6.54 -21.43 -27.23
C GLU A 123 5.17 -22.04 -26.89
N GLU A 124 4.09 -21.28 -27.04
CA GLU A 124 2.80 -21.70 -26.50
C GLU A 124 1.62 -21.35 -27.43
N THR A 125 0.53 -22.10 -27.24
CA THR A 125 -0.72 -21.90 -27.94
C THR A 125 -1.82 -21.56 -26.94
N TYR A 126 -2.41 -20.39 -27.07
CA TYR A 126 -3.46 -19.90 -26.21
C TYR A 126 -4.82 -19.98 -26.87
N THR A 127 -5.77 -20.65 -26.26
CA THR A 127 -7.14 -20.75 -26.74
C THR A 127 -8.03 -19.75 -26.01
N ARG A 128 -8.73 -18.91 -26.77
CA ARG A 128 -9.65 -17.91 -26.21
C ARG A 128 -10.85 -18.56 -25.52
N VAL A 129 -11.12 -18.16 -24.28
CA VAL A 129 -12.30 -18.55 -23.51
C VAL A 129 -13.41 -17.51 -23.66
N LYS A 130 -13.14 -16.26 -23.23
CA LYS A 130 -14.10 -15.15 -23.30
C LYS A 130 -13.39 -13.79 -23.37
N GLY A 131 -14.11 -12.73 -23.72
CA GLY A 131 -13.64 -11.35 -23.54
C GLY A 131 -13.80 -10.93 -22.09
N ILE A 132 -12.78 -10.28 -21.51
CA ILE A 132 -12.80 -9.76 -20.14
C ILE A 132 -12.58 -8.25 -20.07
N GLY A 133 -12.14 -7.62 -21.16
CA GLY A 133 -11.97 -6.18 -21.24
C GLY A 133 -12.00 -5.69 -22.69
N ASN A 134 -12.45 -4.44 -22.86
CA ASN A 134 -12.46 -3.76 -24.15
C ASN A 134 -12.06 -2.31 -23.92
N GLY A 135 -10.90 -1.91 -24.39
CA GLY A 135 -10.36 -0.56 -24.25
C GLY A 135 -10.03 0.08 -25.59
N GLY A 136 -9.75 1.39 -25.59
CA GLY A 136 -9.48 2.15 -26.81
C GLY A 136 -8.26 1.68 -27.60
N ALA A 137 -7.29 1.04 -26.97
CA ALA A 137 -6.10 0.50 -27.60
C ALA A 137 -6.22 -0.97 -28.01
N GLY A 138 -6.97 -1.79 -27.26
CA GLY A 138 -7.02 -3.23 -27.48
C GLY A 138 -8.14 -3.93 -26.73
N ASN A 139 -8.27 -5.22 -27.01
CA ASN A 139 -9.21 -6.11 -26.35
C ASN A 139 -8.45 -7.06 -25.43
N VAL A 140 -8.98 -7.32 -24.25
CA VAL A 140 -8.43 -8.28 -23.30
C VAL A 140 -9.31 -9.54 -23.29
N TYR A 141 -8.70 -10.67 -23.44
CA TYR A 141 -9.33 -11.98 -23.46
C TYR A 141 -8.80 -12.85 -22.34
N GLU A 142 -9.66 -13.60 -21.71
CA GLU A 142 -9.27 -14.75 -20.95
C GLU A 142 -8.94 -15.89 -21.92
N VAL A 143 -7.76 -16.49 -21.75
CA VAL A 143 -7.23 -17.56 -22.59
C VAL A 143 -6.76 -18.73 -21.72
N VAL A 144 -6.67 -19.91 -22.33
CA VAL A 144 -6.12 -21.12 -21.70
C VAL A 144 -4.94 -21.58 -22.53
N ALA A 145 -3.82 -21.84 -21.89
CA ALA A 145 -2.61 -22.41 -22.49
C ALA A 145 -2.76 -23.93 -22.73
N SER A 146 -1.82 -24.57 -23.41
CA SER A 146 -1.85 -26.01 -23.72
C SER A 146 -1.82 -26.89 -22.48
N ASP A 147 -1.23 -26.42 -21.37
CA ASP A 147 -1.20 -27.10 -20.07
C ASP A 147 -2.49 -26.95 -19.25
N GLY A 148 -3.45 -26.15 -19.71
CA GLY A 148 -4.71 -25.87 -19.05
C GLY A 148 -4.70 -24.66 -18.10
N GLU A 149 -3.55 -24.01 -17.92
CA GLU A 149 -3.45 -22.79 -17.11
C GLU A 149 -4.12 -21.61 -17.80
N ARG A 150 -4.66 -20.68 -16.98
CA ARG A 150 -5.46 -19.54 -17.43
C ARG A 150 -4.66 -18.24 -17.37
N TYR A 151 -4.79 -17.45 -18.45
CA TYR A 151 -4.09 -16.19 -18.60
C TYR A 151 -5.03 -15.09 -19.12
N ALA A 152 -4.58 -13.85 -19.02
CA ALA A 152 -5.15 -12.72 -19.71
C ALA A 152 -4.29 -12.39 -20.95
N LEU A 153 -4.91 -12.20 -22.10
CA LEU A 153 -4.25 -11.86 -23.35
C LEU A 153 -4.76 -10.50 -23.84
N LYS A 154 -3.88 -9.52 -23.94
CA LYS A 154 -4.20 -8.19 -24.47
C LYS A 154 -3.79 -8.10 -25.94
N LEU A 155 -4.77 -7.96 -26.82
CA LEU A 155 -4.62 -7.88 -28.27
C LEU A 155 -4.85 -6.45 -28.74
N LEU A 156 -3.85 -5.85 -29.39
CA LEU A 156 -4.01 -4.55 -30.03
C LEU A 156 -5.12 -4.60 -31.09
N ASN A 157 -6.06 -3.64 -31.09
CA ASN A 157 -7.12 -3.62 -32.07
C ASN A 157 -6.59 -3.24 -33.47
N ALA A 158 -7.35 -3.59 -34.53
CA ALA A 158 -6.88 -3.43 -35.92
C ALA A 158 -6.65 -1.96 -36.32
N GLU A 159 -7.43 -1.04 -35.78
CA GLU A 159 -7.29 0.40 -36.05
C GLU A 159 -6.04 0.95 -35.36
N ALA A 160 -5.83 0.60 -34.09
CA ALA A 160 -4.64 1.00 -33.33
C ALA A 160 -3.36 0.41 -33.93
N ALA A 161 -3.38 -0.82 -34.46
CA ALA A 161 -2.24 -1.46 -35.11
C ALA A 161 -1.79 -0.73 -36.39
N ARG A 162 -2.71 -0.07 -37.08
CA ARG A 162 -2.40 0.76 -38.26
C ARG A 162 -1.81 2.13 -37.90
N ASN A 163 -1.94 2.56 -36.67
CA ASN A 163 -1.38 3.82 -36.19
C ASN A 163 0.00 3.58 -35.58
N PRO A 164 1.08 4.13 -36.18
CA PRO A 164 2.47 3.87 -35.74
C PRO A 164 2.71 4.27 -34.28
N SER A 165 2.12 5.38 -33.84
CA SER A 165 2.28 5.85 -32.44
C SER A 165 1.59 4.92 -31.45
N LYS A 166 0.36 4.45 -31.75
CA LYS A 166 -0.37 3.50 -30.88
C LYS A 166 0.34 2.14 -30.86
N LEU A 167 0.83 1.67 -32.00
CA LEU A 167 1.60 0.44 -32.09
C LEU A 167 2.91 0.54 -31.28
N LYS A 168 3.68 1.64 -31.44
CA LYS A 168 4.91 1.86 -30.67
C LYS A 168 4.64 1.83 -29.16
N ARG A 169 3.58 2.49 -28.71
CA ARG A 169 3.19 2.50 -27.28
C ARG A 169 2.90 1.11 -26.76
N PHE A 170 2.05 0.36 -27.47
CA PHE A 170 1.70 -1.01 -27.09
C PHE A 170 2.93 -1.91 -26.96
N LEU A 171 3.87 -1.79 -27.88
CA LEU A 171 5.11 -2.56 -27.85
C LEU A 171 6.05 -2.13 -26.73
N GLN A 172 6.08 -0.84 -26.39
CA GLN A 172 6.86 -0.33 -25.24
C GLN A 172 6.27 -0.83 -23.91
N GLU A 173 4.95 -0.81 -23.76
CA GLU A 173 4.22 -1.38 -22.63
C GLU A 173 4.54 -2.86 -22.48
N ALA A 174 4.28 -3.67 -23.52
CA ALA A 174 4.58 -5.09 -23.51
C ALA A 174 6.04 -5.40 -23.16
N ARG A 175 6.98 -4.59 -23.65
CA ARG A 175 8.40 -4.73 -23.33
C ARG A 175 8.68 -4.47 -21.85
N TYR A 176 8.15 -3.39 -21.29
CA TYR A 176 8.37 -3.04 -19.88
C TYR A 176 7.82 -4.15 -18.97
N GLU A 177 6.61 -4.63 -19.25
CA GLU A 177 5.98 -5.72 -18.52
C GLU A 177 6.75 -7.04 -18.62
N LEU A 178 7.29 -7.38 -19.80
CA LEU A 178 8.14 -8.57 -19.98
C LEU A 178 9.48 -8.46 -19.22
N GLU A 179 10.09 -7.29 -19.19
CA GLU A 179 11.34 -7.06 -18.46
C GLU A 179 11.15 -7.20 -16.93
N GLY A 180 9.92 -7.02 -16.42
CA GLY A 180 9.59 -7.23 -15.01
C GLY A 180 10.41 -6.39 -14.04
N LYS A 181 10.79 -5.15 -14.44
CA LYS A 181 11.67 -4.27 -13.66
C LYS A 181 11.06 -3.81 -12.34
N CYS A 182 9.73 -3.68 -12.30
CA CYS A 182 9.01 -3.26 -11.12
C CYS A 182 8.04 -4.36 -10.68
N PRO A 183 8.21 -4.95 -9.48
CA PRO A 183 7.32 -6.01 -9.00
C PRO A 183 5.87 -5.57 -8.77
N ALA A 184 5.62 -4.27 -8.68
CA ALA A 184 4.30 -3.68 -8.53
C ALA A 184 3.56 -3.48 -9.87
N VAL A 185 4.20 -3.80 -10.99
CA VAL A 185 3.61 -3.77 -12.33
C VAL A 185 3.32 -5.20 -12.76
N VAL A 186 2.17 -5.41 -13.40
CA VAL A 186 1.82 -6.73 -13.95
C VAL A 186 2.91 -7.19 -14.90
N LYS A 187 3.44 -8.39 -14.67
CA LYS A 187 4.50 -8.95 -15.50
C LYS A 187 3.89 -9.76 -16.64
N ALA A 188 4.19 -9.39 -17.89
CA ALA A 188 3.85 -10.21 -19.04
C ALA A 188 4.71 -11.48 -19.07
N VAL A 189 4.13 -12.58 -19.52
CA VAL A 189 4.79 -13.89 -19.60
C VAL A 189 5.10 -14.27 -21.05
N ASP A 190 4.35 -13.73 -22.02
CA ASP A 190 4.50 -14.11 -23.41
C ASP A 190 4.05 -12.98 -24.36
N LEU A 191 4.50 -13.03 -25.61
CA LEU A 191 4.25 -12.03 -26.64
C LEU A 191 4.11 -12.71 -28.00
N GLY A 192 3.14 -12.28 -28.78
CA GLY A 192 2.91 -12.81 -30.11
C GLY A 192 2.23 -11.81 -31.04
N SER A 193 1.80 -12.31 -32.18
CA SER A 193 1.03 -11.51 -33.13
C SER A 193 0.11 -12.38 -33.99
N ILE A 194 -1.05 -11.83 -34.35
CA ILE A 194 -1.97 -12.44 -35.29
C ILE A 194 -1.98 -11.65 -36.62
N GLY A 195 -2.39 -12.30 -37.70
CA GLY A 195 -2.45 -11.68 -39.03
C GLY A 195 -1.11 -11.65 -39.74
N SER A 196 -1.09 -11.13 -40.94
CA SER A 196 0.11 -11.04 -41.80
C SER A 196 0.17 -9.67 -42.47
N GLY A 197 1.39 -9.25 -42.85
CA GLY A 197 1.63 -7.98 -43.55
C GLY A 197 1.07 -6.78 -42.77
N ASN A 198 0.29 -5.93 -43.45
CA ASN A 198 -0.29 -4.72 -42.89
C ASN A 198 -1.47 -4.98 -41.90
N GLU A 199 -1.91 -6.23 -41.78
CA GLU A 199 -2.96 -6.64 -40.85
C GLU A 199 -2.40 -7.30 -39.58
N LYS A 200 -1.08 -7.31 -39.42
CA LYS A 200 -0.40 -7.87 -38.26
C LYS A 200 -0.77 -7.08 -36.98
N ARG A 201 -1.25 -7.79 -35.97
CA ARG A 201 -1.67 -7.22 -34.70
C ARG A 201 -0.92 -7.90 -33.55
N PRO A 202 -0.09 -7.19 -32.81
CA PRO A 202 0.59 -7.76 -31.65
C PRO A 202 -0.39 -8.01 -30.50
N PHE A 203 -0.05 -9.00 -29.70
CA PHE A 203 -0.66 -9.28 -28.40
C PHE A 203 0.42 -9.67 -27.40
N TYR A 204 0.14 -9.51 -26.11
CA TYR A 204 0.94 -10.09 -25.05
C TYR A 204 0.05 -10.80 -24.05
N VAL A 205 0.65 -11.73 -23.31
CA VAL A 205 0.00 -12.59 -22.34
C VAL A 205 0.53 -12.27 -20.96
N MET A 206 -0.35 -12.23 -19.99
CA MET A 206 -0.04 -11.93 -18.59
C MET A 206 -0.86 -12.85 -17.68
N PRO A 207 -0.50 -13.03 -16.41
CA PRO A 207 -1.31 -13.78 -15.45
C PRO A 207 -2.74 -13.23 -15.40
N LEU A 208 -3.72 -14.13 -15.28
CA LEU A 208 -5.11 -13.75 -15.08
C LEU A 208 -5.30 -13.30 -13.64
N MET A 209 -5.58 -12.03 -13.44
CA MET A 209 -5.83 -11.45 -12.11
C MET A 209 -7.26 -11.72 -11.65
N ASP A 210 -7.47 -11.74 -10.31
CA ASP A 210 -8.76 -12.07 -9.68
C ASP A 210 -9.78 -10.93 -9.75
N GLY A 211 -9.34 -9.76 -10.17
CA GLY A 211 -10.19 -8.58 -10.34
C GLY A 211 -9.41 -7.29 -10.46
N SER A 212 -10.08 -6.19 -10.20
CA SER A 212 -9.50 -4.85 -10.13
C SER A 212 -10.00 -4.15 -8.88
N LEU A 213 -9.35 -3.06 -8.47
CA LEU A 213 -9.80 -2.23 -7.35
C LEU A 213 -11.24 -1.77 -7.52
N ASP A 214 -11.67 -1.41 -8.76
CA ASP A 214 -13.07 -1.10 -9.07
C ASP A 214 -14.03 -2.25 -8.72
N GLY A 215 -13.60 -3.48 -8.97
CA GLY A 215 -14.36 -4.68 -8.58
C GLY A 215 -14.38 -4.90 -7.06
N LEU A 216 -13.27 -4.65 -6.36
CA LEU A 216 -13.19 -4.78 -4.90
C LEU A 216 -14.04 -3.72 -4.20
N MET A 217 -14.04 -2.48 -4.67
CA MET A 217 -14.87 -1.39 -4.14
C MET A 217 -16.37 -1.72 -4.14
N LYS A 218 -16.82 -2.54 -5.08
CA LYS A 218 -18.22 -3.02 -5.17
C LYS A 218 -18.54 -4.16 -4.22
N ARG A 219 -17.52 -4.73 -3.54
CA ARG A 219 -17.63 -5.84 -2.58
C ARG A 219 -17.35 -5.36 -1.15
N ALA A 220 -18.06 -4.31 -0.72
CA ALA A 220 -17.86 -3.66 0.57
C ALA A 220 -18.07 -4.59 1.79
N GLU A 221 -18.75 -5.73 1.63
CA GLU A 221 -18.91 -6.74 2.68
C GLU A 221 -17.62 -7.56 2.90
N GLU A 222 -16.76 -7.66 1.90
CA GLU A 222 -15.51 -8.41 1.96
C GLU A 222 -14.29 -7.52 2.26
N PHE A 223 -14.31 -6.28 1.75
CA PHE A 223 -13.19 -5.35 1.83
C PHE A 223 -13.63 -4.02 2.44
N SER A 224 -13.10 -3.67 3.62
CA SER A 224 -13.31 -2.33 4.19
C SER A 224 -12.56 -1.25 3.41
N ALA A 225 -13.06 -0.02 3.45
CA ALA A 225 -12.41 1.13 2.82
C ALA A 225 -10.97 1.33 3.32
N GLY A 226 -10.74 1.16 4.63
CA GLY A 226 -9.40 1.24 5.23
C GLY A 226 -8.45 0.17 4.70
N ALA A 227 -8.90 -1.10 4.56
CA ALA A 227 -8.09 -2.16 3.99
C ALA A 227 -7.73 -1.90 2.52
N LEU A 228 -8.68 -1.40 1.72
CA LEU A 228 -8.41 -1.02 0.33
C LEU A 228 -7.46 0.17 0.24
N ALA A 229 -7.58 1.16 1.15
CA ALA A 229 -6.65 2.29 1.21
C ALA A 229 -5.23 1.84 1.56
N GLU A 230 -5.07 0.90 2.50
CA GLU A 230 -3.77 0.30 2.82
C GLU A 230 -3.16 -0.42 1.62
N MET A 231 -3.95 -1.18 0.86
CA MET A 231 -3.48 -1.82 -0.38
C MET A 231 -3.03 -0.80 -1.43
N VAL A 232 -3.74 0.33 -1.57
CA VAL A 232 -3.34 1.42 -2.49
C VAL A 232 -2.05 2.09 -2.03
N LEU A 233 -1.90 2.38 -0.74
CA LEU A 233 -0.68 2.96 -0.17
C LEU A 233 0.51 2.00 -0.31
N THR A 234 0.30 0.71 -0.11
CA THR A 234 1.31 -0.33 -0.35
C THR A 234 1.74 -0.36 -1.81
N LEU A 235 0.78 -0.34 -2.75
CA LEU A 235 1.09 -0.26 -4.18
C LEU A 235 1.92 1.00 -4.50
N MET A 236 1.55 2.16 -3.95
CA MET A 236 2.32 3.40 -4.13
C MET A 236 3.77 3.25 -3.65
N ASP A 237 4.00 2.58 -2.51
CA ASP A 237 5.34 2.30 -1.99
C ASP A 237 6.13 1.39 -2.93
N GLU A 238 5.54 0.32 -3.40
CA GLU A 238 6.15 -0.65 -4.30
C GLU A 238 6.39 -0.11 -5.73
N LEU A 239 5.69 0.97 -6.12
CA LEU A 239 5.92 1.68 -7.40
C LEU A 239 7.10 2.65 -7.37
N ARG A 240 7.82 2.84 -6.26
CA ARG A 240 9.00 3.74 -6.20
C ARG A 240 10.05 3.45 -7.29
N PRO A 241 10.42 2.18 -7.58
CA PRO A 241 11.34 1.90 -8.68
C PRO A 241 10.82 2.39 -10.04
N PHE A 242 9.52 2.22 -10.30
CA PHE A 242 8.87 2.70 -11.52
C PHE A 242 9.06 4.21 -11.74
N TYR A 243 8.83 5.01 -10.68
CA TYR A 243 8.98 6.46 -10.74
C TYR A 243 10.45 6.91 -10.77
N ARG A 244 11.36 6.22 -10.08
CA ARG A 244 12.81 6.50 -10.10
C ARG A 244 13.43 6.29 -11.48
N ASP A 245 12.89 5.35 -12.26
CA ASP A 245 13.28 5.13 -13.65
C ASP A 245 12.73 6.23 -14.60
N GLY A 246 12.08 7.26 -14.06
CA GLY A 246 11.51 8.37 -14.83
C GLY A 246 10.20 8.02 -15.55
N ASN A 247 9.57 6.92 -15.18
CA ASN A 247 8.27 6.53 -15.73
C ASN A 247 7.12 7.20 -14.96
N PHE A 248 5.99 7.40 -15.63
CA PHE A 248 4.71 7.77 -15.03
C PHE A 248 3.58 7.20 -15.88
N HIS A 249 2.47 6.86 -15.20
CA HIS A 249 1.39 6.09 -15.81
C HIS A 249 0.38 6.93 -16.58
N ARG A 250 -0.06 8.07 -16.04
CA ARG A 250 -1.01 9.04 -16.61
C ARG A 250 -2.45 8.56 -16.82
N ASP A 251 -2.76 7.32 -16.51
CA ASP A 251 -4.12 6.76 -16.54
C ASP A 251 -4.37 5.88 -15.30
N ILE A 252 -3.92 6.37 -14.13
CA ILE A 252 -4.22 5.73 -12.85
C ILE A 252 -5.72 5.83 -12.58
N LYS A 253 -6.37 4.68 -12.41
CA LYS A 253 -7.80 4.55 -12.09
C LYS A 253 -8.06 3.17 -11.49
N PRO A 254 -9.16 2.97 -10.74
CA PRO A 254 -9.44 1.69 -10.07
C PRO A 254 -9.45 0.48 -11.00
N GLN A 255 -9.80 0.65 -12.27
CA GLN A 255 -9.83 -0.43 -13.27
C GLN A 255 -8.44 -0.91 -13.67
N ASN A 256 -7.42 -0.04 -13.58
CA ASN A 256 -6.03 -0.35 -13.95
C ASN A 256 -5.19 -0.84 -12.76
N LEU A 257 -5.77 -0.89 -11.55
CA LEU A 257 -5.17 -1.46 -10.34
C LEU A 257 -5.73 -2.88 -10.18
N LEU A 258 -5.01 -3.88 -10.68
CA LEU A 258 -5.46 -5.26 -10.69
C LEU A 258 -5.14 -5.95 -9.37
N TYR A 259 -6.05 -6.82 -8.94
CA TYR A 259 -5.95 -7.55 -7.67
C TYR A 259 -5.49 -8.98 -7.88
N ASP A 260 -4.44 -9.35 -7.18
CA ASP A 260 -3.94 -10.72 -7.05
C ASP A 260 -4.32 -11.27 -5.67
N ALA A 261 -5.28 -12.17 -5.64
CA ALA A 261 -5.76 -12.80 -4.41
C ALA A 261 -4.71 -13.69 -3.75
N SER A 262 -3.79 -14.26 -4.52
CA SER A 262 -2.75 -15.15 -4.00
C SER A 262 -1.75 -14.44 -3.11
N SER A 263 -1.43 -13.19 -3.43
CA SER A 263 -0.52 -12.33 -2.68
C SER A 263 -1.25 -11.25 -1.86
N ASN A 264 -2.57 -11.15 -2.01
CA ASN A 264 -3.41 -10.09 -1.45
C ASN A 264 -2.89 -8.68 -1.75
N ARG A 265 -2.52 -8.42 -3.03
CA ARG A 265 -1.89 -7.19 -3.47
C ARG A 265 -2.59 -6.60 -4.68
N LEU A 266 -2.41 -5.29 -4.85
CA LEU A 266 -2.71 -4.60 -6.11
C LEU A 266 -1.46 -4.54 -6.98
N LEU A 267 -1.65 -4.66 -8.29
CA LEU A 267 -0.62 -4.51 -9.31
C LEU A 267 -1.09 -3.49 -10.35
N LEU A 268 -0.17 -2.66 -10.82
CA LEU A 268 -0.45 -1.67 -11.86
C LEU A 268 -0.43 -2.35 -13.24
N SER A 269 -1.44 -2.09 -14.04
CA SER A 269 -1.58 -2.59 -15.42
C SER A 269 -1.86 -1.46 -16.38
N ASP A 270 -1.86 -1.75 -17.68
CA ASP A 270 -2.18 -0.79 -18.75
C ASP A 270 -1.29 0.46 -18.73
N LEU A 271 0.04 0.22 -18.72
CA LEU A 271 1.04 1.27 -18.64
C LEU A 271 0.89 2.26 -19.80
N GLY A 272 0.43 3.47 -19.47
CA GLY A 272 0.35 4.57 -20.43
C GLY A 272 1.73 5.11 -20.85
N ILE A 273 2.77 4.27 -20.99
CA ILE A 273 4.18 4.63 -21.21
C ILE A 273 4.36 5.36 -22.58
N ALA A 274 3.76 6.53 -22.69
CA ALA A 274 3.79 7.29 -23.92
C ALA A 274 4.89 8.37 -23.97
N HIS A 275 5.78 8.44 -22.97
CA HIS A 275 6.66 9.61 -22.84
C HIS A 275 8.06 9.32 -22.34
N ILE A 276 8.75 8.37 -22.97
CA ILE A 276 10.20 8.31 -22.80
C ILE A 276 10.93 9.20 -23.81
N GLU A 277 10.29 9.62 -24.91
CA GLU A 277 10.94 10.54 -25.86
C GLU A 277 9.90 11.44 -26.55
N GLU A 278 10.20 12.76 -26.53
CA GLU A 278 9.67 13.86 -27.33
C GLU A 278 8.28 14.41 -26.97
N GLY A 279 8.26 15.71 -26.75
CA GLY A 279 7.10 16.57 -26.60
C GLY A 279 6.01 16.39 -27.63
N TYR A 280 5.12 15.44 -27.41
CA TYR A 280 3.94 15.27 -28.26
C TYR A 280 2.76 16.03 -27.65
N PRO A 281 2.21 17.00 -28.37
CA PRO A 281 1.00 17.69 -27.95
C PRO A 281 -0.19 16.76 -28.10
N GLY A 282 -0.84 16.47 -26.96
CA GLY A 282 -2.19 15.97 -26.90
C GLY A 282 -2.45 14.66 -27.65
N ALA A 283 -2.64 13.58 -26.93
CA ALA A 283 -3.43 12.48 -27.47
C ALA A 283 -4.80 13.04 -27.86
N THR A 284 -5.04 13.21 -29.15
CA THR A 284 -6.40 13.34 -29.69
C THR A 284 -7.10 12.02 -29.41
N VAL A 285 -7.78 11.97 -28.27
CA VAL A 285 -8.62 10.83 -27.90
C VAL A 285 -9.84 10.90 -28.81
N GLU A 286 -9.81 10.23 -29.93
CA GLU A 286 -11.00 9.84 -30.69
C GLU A 286 -11.61 8.59 -30.01
N THR A 287 -12.36 8.80 -28.93
CA THR A 287 -13.17 7.76 -28.28
C THR A 287 -14.60 8.25 -28.15
N VAL A 288 -15.54 7.31 -28.15
CA VAL A 288 -17.00 7.54 -28.02
C VAL A 288 -17.27 8.35 -26.75
N ALA A 289 -18.27 9.23 -26.77
CA ALA A 289 -18.52 10.23 -25.72
C ALA A 289 -18.71 9.64 -24.31
N SER A 290 -19.21 8.40 -24.18
CA SER A 290 -19.36 7.69 -22.91
C SER A 290 -18.01 7.28 -22.29
N ASP A 291 -17.07 6.80 -23.12
CA ASP A 291 -15.74 6.37 -22.68
C ASP A 291 -14.84 7.57 -22.34
N ARG A 292 -15.11 8.73 -22.96
CA ARG A 292 -14.45 10.00 -22.63
C ARG A 292 -14.76 10.46 -21.21
N LEU A 293 -16.04 10.40 -20.79
CA LEU A 293 -16.44 10.84 -19.45
C LEU A 293 -15.79 10.00 -18.34
N ALA A 294 -15.73 8.69 -18.49
CA ALA A 294 -15.12 7.79 -17.52
C ALA A 294 -13.59 7.95 -17.43
N ASN A 295 -12.90 8.15 -18.57
CA ASN A 295 -11.45 8.34 -18.61
C ASN A 295 -10.98 9.70 -18.07
N PHE A 296 -11.85 10.73 -18.08
CA PHE A 296 -11.52 12.05 -17.53
C PHE A 296 -11.76 12.19 -16.02
N GLN A 297 -12.40 11.22 -15.39
CA GLN A 297 -12.79 11.32 -13.98
C GLN A 297 -11.57 11.40 -13.05
N TYR A 298 -10.51 10.64 -13.33
CA TYR A 298 -9.27 10.62 -12.55
C TYR A 298 -8.13 11.46 -13.17
N ALA A 299 -8.37 12.06 -14.34
CA ALA A 299 -7.36 12.84 -15.03
C ALA A 299 -7.05 14.15 -14.31
N ALA A 300 -5.77 14.40 -14.06
CA ALA A 300 -5.28 15.63 -13.46
C ALA A 300 -5.57 16.86 -14.35
N PRO A 301 -5.69 18.07 -13.77
CA PRO A 301 -5.99 19.29 -14.51
C PRO A 301 -5.04 19.57 -15.67
N GLU A 302 -3.73 19.36 -15.48
CA GLU A 302 -2.70 19.57 -16.50
C GLU A 302 -2.84 18.63 -17.70
N GLN A 303 -3.41 17.43 -17.53
CA GLN A 303 -3.67 16.51 -18.65
C GLN A 303 -4.75 17.03 -19.60
N ARG A 304 -5.58 17.96 -19.13
CA ARG A 304 -6.66 18.58 -19.92
C ARG A 304 -6.18 19.80 -20.71
N VAL A 305 -4.96 20.27 -20.44
CA VAL A 305 -4.38 21.45 -21.07
C VAL A 305 -3.37 21.02 -22.15
N LYS A 306 -3.61 21.42 -23.40
CA LYS A 306 -2.72 21.08 -24.51
C LYS A 306 -1.34 21.69 -24.30
N GLY A 307 -0.29 20.87 -24.34
CA GLY A 307 1.10 21.32 -24.21
C GLY A 307 1.62 21.44 -22.79
N SER A 308 0.81 21.09 -21.77
CA SER A 308 1.31 20.96 -20.40
C SER A 308 2.21 19.74 -20.25
N SER A 309 3.28 19.88 -19.47
CA SER A 309 4.11 18.76 -19.05
C SER A 309 3.38 17.96 -17.96
N CYS A 310 3.45 16.65 -18.05
CA CYS A 310 2.95 15.73 -17.02
C CYS A 310 4.13 14.97 -16.44
N ASP A 311 4.17 14.83 -15.12
CA ASP A 311 5.15 14.03 -14.39
C ASP A 311 4.47 13.13 -13.35
N GLN A 312 5.20 12.58 -12.38
CA GLN A 312 4.63 11.72 -11.33
C GLN A 312 3.52 12.39 -10.50
N ARG A 313 3.49 13.74 -10.43
CA ARG A 313 2.45 14.49 -9.71
C ARG A 313 1.07 14.35 -10.35
N THR A 314 1.04 13.98 -11.62
CA THR A 314 -0.20 13.61 -12.34
C THR A 314 -0.79 12.31 -11.78
N ASP A 315 0.06 11.31 -11.52
CA ASP A 315 -0.36 10.04 -10.92
C ASP A 315 -0.71 10.21 -9.43
N ILE A 316 0.02 11.05 -8.70
CA ILE A 316 -0.29 11.43 -7.31
C ILE A 316 -1.72 12.01 -7.21
N TYR A 317 -2.11 12.89 -8.15
CA TYR A 317 -3.46 13.44 -8.20
C TYR A 317 -4.51 12.34 -8.33
N ALA A 318 -4.32 11.39 -9.24
CA ALA A 318 -5.23 10.28 -9.46
C ALA A 318 -5.34 9.35 -8.23
N PHE A 319 -4.21 9.03 -7.57
CA PHE A 319 -4.22 8.27 -6.31
C PHE A 319 -4.97 9.01 -5.20
N GLY A 320 -4.84 10.34 -5.11
CA GLY A 320 -5.60 11.14 -4.16
C GLY A 320 -7.11 11.06 -4.37
N LEU A 321 -7.56 11.09 -5.63
CA LEU A 321 -8.98 10.89 -5.97
C LEU A 321 -9.47 9.49 -5.55
N ILE A 322 -8.67 8.45 -5.84
CA ILE A 322 -8.99 7.06 -5.48
C ILE A 322 -9.08 6.91 -3.96
N LEU A 323 -8.09 7.40 -3.20
CA LEU A 323 -8.10 7.31 -1.74
C LEU A 323 -9.37 7.93 -1.14
N ASN A 324 -9.80 9.10 -1.61
CA ASN A 324 -11.05 9.68 -1.12
C ASN A 324 -12.28 8.85 -1.53
N GLU A 325 -12.32 8.38 -2.77
CA GLU A 325 -13.43 7.61 -3.30
C GLU A 325 -13.66 6.30 -2.53
N LEU A 326 -12.60 5.64 -2.08
CA LEU A 326 -12.68 4.41 -1.27
C LEU A 326 -13.55 4.57 -0.03
N PHE A 327 -13.49 5.72 0.64
CA PHE A 327 -14.28 5.98 1.84
C PHE A 327 -15.63 6.62 1.55
N THR A 328 -15.69 7.51 0.57
CA THR A 328 -16.87 8.34 0.32
C THR A 328 -17.80 7.79 -0.76
N ALA A 329 -17.36 6.76 -1.50
CA ALA A 329 -18.00 6.18 -2.68
C ALA A 329 -18.26 7.23 -3.79
N ALA A 330 -17.50 8.33 -3.78
CA ALA A 330 -17.61 9.39 -4.78
C ALA A 330 -16.25 10.00 -5.09
N VAL A 331 -15.94 10.17 -6.38
CA VAL A 331 -14.73 10.87 -6.79
C VAL A 331 -14.85 12.36 -6.47
N PRO A 332 -13.86 12.97 -5.80
CA PRO A 332 -13.86 14.40 -5.50
C PRO A 332 -14.08 15.28 -6.74
N GLN A 333 -15.08 16.16 -6.68
CA GLN A 333 -15.36 17.14 -7.73
C GLN A 333 -15.56 18.53 -7.14
N GLY A 334 -14.75 19.47 -7.60
CA GLY A 334 -14.79 20.85 -7.09
C GLY A 334 -14.27 21.00 -5.66
N ALA A 335 -14.51 22.16 -5.03
CA ALA A 335 -13.97 22.49 -3.71
C ALA A 335 -14.76 21.87 -2.54
N ASN A 336 -16.03 21.53 -2.75
CA ASN A 336 -16.94 21.04 -1.71
C ASN A 336 -17.22 19.54 -1.85
N TYR A 337 -16.19 18.73 -2.04
CA TYR A 337 -16.32 17.27 -2.05
C TYR A 337 -16.46 16.72 -0.62
N ARG A 338 -17.09 15.57 -0.50
CA ARG A 338 -17.24 14.83 0.77
C ARG A 338 -15.88 14.34 1.22
N ARG A 339 -15.51 14.62 2.47
CA ARG A 339 -14.22 14.25 3.06
C ARG A 339 -14.28 12.86 3.69
N ILE A 340 -13.12 12.25 3.90
CA ILE A 340 -12.99 10.97 4.60
C ILE A 340 -13.48 11.11 6.04
N SER A 341 -13.16 12.22 6.72
CA SER A 341 -13.61 12.53 8.08
C SER A 341 -15.14 12.59 8.23
N ASP A 342 -15.88 12.86 7.16
CA ASP A 342 -17.34 12.86 7.18
C ASP A 342 -17.95 11.44 7.26
N VAL A 343 -17.12 10.41 7.02
CA VAL A 343 -17.55 9.01 6.91
C VAL A 343 -16.82 8.13 7.91
N ASP A 344 -15.50 8.33 8.06
CA ASP A 344 -14.60 7.50 8.84
C ASP A 344 -13.66 8.37 9.66
N GLY A 345 -13.96 8.45 10.97
CA GLY A 345 -13.15 9.24 11.90
C GLY A 345 -11.77 8.64 12.20
N GLU A 346 -11.58 7.33 12.01
CA GLU A 346 -10.29 6.66 12.23
C GLU A 346 -9.27 7.07 11.16
N HIS A 347 -9.73 7.22 9.92
CA HIS A 347 -8.90 7.60 8.78
C HIS A 347 -8.98 9.10 8.43
N ALA A 348 -9.56 9.92 9.32
CA ALA A 348 -9.71 11.37 9.11
C ALA A 348 -8.37 12.10 8.81
N PHE A 349 -7.25 11.54 9.27
CA PHE A 349 -5.92 12.08 9.00
C PHE A 349 -5.56 12.10 7.50
N LEU A 350 -6.17 11.23 6.70
CA LEU A 350 -5.97 11.19 5.25
C LEU A 350 -6.57 12.40 4.53
N ASP A 351 -7.51 13.13 5.12
CA ASP A 351 -8.10 14.33 4.49
C ASP A 351 -7.03 15.35 4.10
N ARG A 352 -6.06 15.60 4.99
CA ARG A 352 -4.96 16.53 4.73
C ARG A 352 -4.07 16.05 3.59
N VAL A 353 -3.78 14.75 3.55
CA VAL A 353 -2.96 14.14 2.50
C VAL A 353 -3.67 14.23 1.16
N VAL A 354 -4.93 13.80 1.11
CA VAL A 354 -5.76 13.85 -0.10
C VAL A 354 -5.91 15.28 -0.62
N GLU A 355 -6.22 16.25 0.25
CA GLU A 355 -6.36 17.66 -0.14
C GLU A 355 -5.11 18.17 -0.86
N ARG A 356 -3.92 17.84 -0.37
CA ARG A 356 -2.67 18.19 -1.03
C ARG A 356 -2.43 17.40 -2.31
N MET A 357 -2.73 16.10 -2.34
CA MET A 357 -2.58 15.27 -3.54
C MET A 357 -3.43 15.79 -4.71
N ILE A 358 -4.67 16.24 -4.45
CA ILE A 358 -5.61 16.70 -5.46
C ILE A 358 -5.59 18.22 -5.70
N ALA A 359 -4.55 18.91 -5.24
CA ALA A 359 -4.37 20.34 -5.53
C ALA A 359 -4.38 20.59 -7.04
N GLN A 360 -5.03 21.69 -7.47
CA GLN A 360 -5.22 21.98 -8.90
C GLN A 360 -3.89 22.29 -9.60
N ASN A 361 -3.01 23.05 -8.92
CA ASN A 361 -1.67 23.31 -9.42
C ASN A 361 -0.74 22.16 -9.01
N PRO A 362 -0.02 21.49 -9.94
CA PRO A 362 0.95 20.45 -9.62
C PRO A 362 2.03 20.87 -8.61
N ASP A 363 2.42 22.15 -8.59
CA ASP A 363 3.45 22.64 -7.68
C ASP A 363 3.00 22.71 -6.20
N ASP A 364 1.68 22.71 -5.96
CA ASP A 364 1.11 22.67 -4.62
C ASP A 364 0.95 21.23 -4.09
N ARG A 365 1.16 20.22 -4.95
CA ARG A 365 1.10 18.80 -4.58
C ARG A 365 2.39 18.34 -3.92
N TYR A 366 2.41 17.07 -3.51
CA TYR A 366 3.66 16.41 -3.14
C TYR A 366 4.58 16.28 -4.35
N PRO A 367 5.89 16.52 -4.17
CA PRO A 367 6.85 16.42 -5.27
C PRO A 367 7.09 14.98 -5.73
N SER A 368 6.86 14.00 -4.86
CA SER A 368 7.05 12.58 -5.16
C SER A 368 6.12 11.68 -4.33
N ILE A 369 6.01 10.41 -4.75
CA ILE A 369 5.29 9.37 -4.00
C ILE A 369 5.91 9.16 -2.61
N GLU A 370 7.22 9.21 -2.49
CA GLU A 370 7.91 9.10 -1.21
C GLU A 370 7.45 10.19 -0.22
N ALA A 371 7.28 11.42 -0.70
CA ALA A 371 6.81 12.52 0.13
C ALA A 371 5.36 12.33 0.60
N VAL A 372 4.50 11.72 -0.22
CA VAL A 372 3.14 11.33 0.19
C VAL A 372 3.21 10.32 1.33
N LEU A 373 3.97 9.24 1.15
CA LEU A 373 4.04 8.14 2.11
C LEU A 373 4.62 8.56 3.45
N LEU A 374 5.62 9.44 3.45
CA LEU A 374 6.18 10.01 4.69
C LEU A 374 5.15 10.82 5.47
N ASP A 375 4.33 11.63 4.79
CA ASP A 375 3.27 12.42 5.46
C ASP A 375 2.15 11.51 5.97
N VAL A 376 1.77 10.46 5.23
CA VAL A 376 0.82 9.43 5.67
C VAL A 376 1.32 8.74 6.94
N GLU A 377 2.59 8.30 7.00
CA GLU A 377 3.17 7.64 8.16
C GLU A 377 3.18 8.56 9.40
N ALA A 378 3.61 9.81 9.22
CA ALA A 378 3.64 10.79 10.30
C ALA A 378 2.23 11.07 10.86
N LEU A 379 1.24 11.29 9.99
CA LEU A 379 -0.13 11.60 10.40
C LEU A 379 -0.86 10.39 10.99
N SER A 380 -0.67 9.19 10.46
CA SER A 380 -1.25 7.95 11.01
C SER A 380 -0.71 7.64 12.40
N SER A 381 0.60 7.79 12.61
CA SER A 381 1.23 7.62 13.92
C SER A 381 0.68 8.59 14.96
N LYS A 382 0.49 9.86 14.57
CA LYS A 382 -0.12 10.88 15.42
C LYS A 382 -1.58 10.54 15.76
N ALA A 383 -2.39 10.16 14.78
CA ALA A 383 -3.78 9.77 14.98
C ALA A 383 -3.91 8.55 15.91
N ALA A 384 -3.04 7.54 15.74
CA ALA A 384 -3.00 6.37 16.60
C ALA A 384 -2.65 6.74 18.06
N ALA A 385 -1.69 7.65 18.27
CA ALA A 385 -1.33 8.14 19.59
C ALA A 385 -2.48 8.91 20.25
N GLU A 386 -3.19 9.76 19.51
CA GLU A 386 -4.35 10.50 19.99
C GLU A 386 -5.52 9.56 20.33
N ALA A 387 -5.79 8.55 19.50
CA ALA A 387 -6.81 7.54 19.75
C ALA A 387 -6.48 6.69 20.99
N ALA A 388 -5.22 6.29 21.17
CA ALA A 388 -4.77 5.58 22.36
C ALA A 388 -4.93 6.42 23.65
N ALA A 389 -4.59 7.71 23.57
CA ALA A 389 -4.79 8.65 24.67
C ALA A 389 -6.28 8.81 25.02
N ARG A 390 -7.17 8.89 24.01
CA ARG A 390 -8.62 8.98 24.21
C ARG A 390 -9.20 7.71 24.85
N ARG A 391 -8.80 6.52 24.40
CA ARG A 391 -9.22 5.23 24.98
C ARG A 391 -8.75 5.09 26.44
N ALA A 392 -7.53 5.54 26.75
CA ALA A 392 -7.03 5.59 28.12
C ALA A 392 -7.88 6.50 29.01
N LEU A 393 -8.39 7.63 28.48
CA LEU A 393 -9.36 8.52 29.15
C LEU A 393 -10.67 7.81 29.49
N GLU A 394 -11.24 7.13 28.52
CA GLU A 394 -12.53 6.45 28.65
C GLU A 394 -12.44 5.31 29.69
N ASN A 395 -11.33 4.58 29.74
CA ASN A 395 -11.07 3.51 30.70
C ASN A 395 -10.91 4.04 32.12
N VAL A 396 -10.29 5.20 32.34
CA VAL A 396 -10.16 5.83 33.68
C VAL A 396 -11.52 6.27 34.24
N ALA A 397 -12.49 6.59 33.40
CA ALA A 397 -13.84 6.99 33.83
C ALA A 397 -14.71 5.81 34.32
N SER A 398 -14.35 4.57 34.01
CA SER A 398 -15.11 3.35 34.31
C SER A 398 -14.65 2.59 35.57
N ASP A 399 -13.49 2.94 36.14
CA ASP A 399 -12.98 2.27 37.35
C ASP A 399 -13.84 2.63 38.58
N GLU A 400 -14.72 1.70 38.98
CA GLU A 400 -15.50 1.81 40.18
C GLU A 400 -14.58 1.92 41.42
N VAL A 401 -14.80 2.95 42.24
CA VAL A 401 -14.11 3.08 43.53
C VAL A 401 -14.73 2.08 44.47
N PRO A 402 -13.96 1.16 45.09
CA PRO A 402 -14.50 0.17 46.02
C PRO A 402 -15.20 0.85 47.19
N MET A 403 -16.47 0.49 47.43
CA MET A 403 -17.23 1.00 48.56
C MET A 403 -17.12 0.05 49.74
N ILE A 404 -16.75 0.58 50.91
CA ILE A 404 -16.73 -0.17 52.16
C ILE A 404 -18.16 -0.29 52.71
N ARG A 405 -18.60 -1.50 53.07
CA ARG A 405 -19.94 -1.80 53.58
C ARG A 405 -19.85 -2.47 54.93
N VAL A 406 -20.85 -2.24 55.78
CA VAL A 406 -21.04 -3.01 56.99
C VAL A 406 -21.62 -4.38 56.64
N VAL A 407 -20.85 -5.45 56.87
CA VAL A 407 -21.24 -6.84 56.55
C VAL A 407 -21.68 -7.63 57.78
N GLY A 408 -21.29 -7.18 58.96
CA GLY A 408 -21.66 -7.83 60.21
C GLY A 408 -21.72 -6.84 61.39
N LYS A 409 -22.46 -7.19 62.40
CA LYS A 409 -22.59 -6.40 63.64
C LYS A 409 -22.70 -7.34 64.87
N ARG A 410 -21.93 -7.08 65.94
CA ARG A 410 -22.05 -7.81 67.22
C ARG A 410 -21.83 -6.90 68.37
N TRP A 411 -22.49 -7.23 69.49
CA TRP A 411 -22.28 -6.55 70.79
C TRP A 411 -21.28 -7.36 71.62
N GLU A 412 -20.31 -6.69 72.20
CA GLU A 412 -19.29 -7.34 73.03
C GLU A 412 -18.77 -6.36 74.09
N ASN A 413 -18.83 -6.75 75.37
CA ASN A 413 -18.25 -6.00 76.48
C ASN A 413 -18.62 -4.50 76.56
N GLY A 414 -19.88 -4.14 76.27
CA GLY A 414 -20.34 -2.76 76.26
C GLY A 414 -20.02 -1.92 75.06
N ALA A 415 -19.51 -2.54 74.02
CA ALA A 415 -19.20 -1.93 72.70
C ALA A 415 -19.97 -2.62 71.58
N ILE A 416 -20.16 -1.94 70.46
CA ILE A 416 -20.63 -2.53 69.18
C ILE A 416 -19.46 -2.63 68.23
N LEU A 417 -19.26 -3.83 67.72
CA LEU A 417 -18.27 -4.14 66.71
C LEU A 417 -18.99 -4.28 65.38
N PHE A 418 -18.50 -3.56 64.37
CA PHE A 418 -18.97 -3.64 63.00
C PHE A 418 -17.89 -4.33 62.15
N GLU A 419 -18.27 -5.36 61.44
CA GLU A 419 -17.42 -5.99 60.43
C GLU A 419 -17.66 -5.28 59.09
N MET A 420 -16.59 -4.83 58.49
CA MET A 420 -16.61 -4.10 57.23
C MET A 420 -16.18 -5.03 56.08
N SER A 421 -16.66 -4.77 54.88
CA SER A 421 -16.36 -5.59 53.68
C SER A 421 -14.89 -5.57 53.29
N ASP A 422 -14.12 -4.60 53.78
CA ASP A 422 -12.71 -4.45 53.46
C ASP A 422 -11.95 -3.84 54.67
N GLY A 423 -10.62 -3.85 54.61
CA GLY A 423 -9.78 -3.33 55.69
C GLY A 423 -9.89 -1.81 55.84
N LEU A 424 -10.07 -1.38 57.12
CA LEU A 424 -10.19 0.04 57.51
C LEU A 424 -8.79 0.70 57.58
N GLN A 425 -8.09 0.83 56.43
CA GLN A 425 -6.76 1.42 56.39
C GLN A 425 -6.66 2.54 55.34
N GLY A 426 -5.68 3.42 55.52
CA GLY A 426 -5.34 4.46 54.54
C GLY A 426 -6.35 5.59 54.46
N ARG A 427 -6.42 6.21 53.32
CA ARG A 427 -7.15 7.45 53.02
C ARG A 427 -8.66 7.36 53.27
N TRP A 428 -9.28 6.19 53.08
CA TRP A 428 -10.71 6.03 53.39
C TRP A 428 -11.00 6.23 54.88
N LEU A 429 -10.16 5.69 55.77
CA LEU A 429 -10.28 5.86 57.20
C LEU A 429 -10.09 7.32 57.65
N ASP A 430 -9.18 8.04 56.98
CA ASP A 430 -8.98 9.47 57.21
C ASP A 430 -10.24 10.27 56.85
N VAL A 431 -10.86 9.94 55.71
CA VAL A 431 -12.16 10.52 55.32
C VAL A 431 -13.23 10.16 56.31
N PHE A 432 -13.36 8.91 56.72
CA PHE A 432 -14.35 8.46 57.72
C PHE A 432 -14.21 9.22 59.02
N ARG A 433 -13.00 9.42 59.53
CA ARG A 433 -12.70 10.16 60.75
C ARG A 433 -12.95 11.66 60.62
N SER A 434 -12.92 12.19 59.43
CA SER A 434 -13.20 13.61 59.17
C SER A 434 -14.71 13.92 59.08
N TYR A 435 -15.58 12.89 59.22
CA TYR A 435 -17.02 13.11 59.24
C TYR A 435 -17.39 14.15 60.27
N GLY A 436 -17.80 15.27 59.80
CA GLY A 436 -18.12 16.50 60.46
C GLY A 436 -18.16 16.49 61.99
N GLN A 437 -17.66 17.47 62.58
CA GLN A 437 -17.67 17.72 64.03
C GLN A 437 -19.09 17.72 64.63
N THR A 438 -20.07 17.10 63.97
CA THR A 438 -21.44 16.91 64.42
C THR A 438 -21.51 15.65 65.28
N SER A 439 -21.23 15.83 66.50
CA SER A 439 -21.50 14.86 67.54
C SER A 439 -22.99 14.61 67.66
N PHE A 440 -23.39 13.35 67.60
CA PHE A 440 -24.74 12.91 68.00
C PHE A 440 -24.80 12.81 69.53
N CYS A 441 -25.76 13.46 70.12
CA CYS A 441 -25.86 13.50 71.56
C CYS A 441 -27.29 13.17 71.97
N THR A 442 -27.52 12.00 72.57
CA THR A 442 -28.75 11.64 73.27
C THR A 442 -28.42 11.37 74.76
N ASP A 443 -29.00 12.07 75.62
CA ASP A 443 -28.84 11.87 77.10
C ASP A 443 -27.38 11.71 77.59
N GLY A 444 -26.44 12.50 77.02
CA GLY A 444 -25.01 12.43 77.36
C GLY A 444 -24.21 11.34 76.67
N PHE A 445 -24.80 10.62 75.75
CA PHE A 445 -24.10 9.66 74.88
C PHE A 445 -23.54 10.36 73.63
N TYR A 446 -22.23 10.32 73.46
CA TYR A 446 -21.53 11.04 72.48
C TYR A 446 -20.85 10.08 71.45
N LEU A 447 -21.21 10.17 70.17
CA LEU A 447 -20.62 9.41 69.11
C LEU A 447 -19.69 10.31 68.26
N ASP A 448 -18.44 9.92 68.22
CA ASP A 448 -17.40 10.65 67.49
C ASP A 448 -16.56 9.64 66.74
N PRO A 449 -16.55 9.69 65.40
CA PRO A 449 -15.77 8.76 64.55
C PRO A 449 -14.26 8.76 64.85
N MET A 450 -13.74 9.87 65.37
CA MET A 450 -12.35 9.99 65.82
C MET A 450 -12.02 9.07 67.00
N ARG A 451 -13.02 8.71 67.80
CA ARG A 451 -12.87 7.87 68.98
C ARG A 451 -13.21 6.40 68.75
N PHE A 452 -13.60 6.05 67.48
CA PHE A 452 -13.91 4.66 67.21
C PHE A 452 -12.58 3.87 67.02
N GLY A 453 -12.56 2.69 67.64
CA GLY A 453 -11.45 1.76 67.45
C GLY A 453 -11.52 1.13 66.06
N CYS A 454 -10.36 1.01 65.43
CA CYS A 454 -10.24 0.36 64.09
C CYS A 454 -9.13 -0.68 64.17
N SER A 455 -9.44 -1.92 63.81
CA SER A 455 -8.46 -3.02 63.75
C SER A 455 -8.81 -3.94 62.58
N GLY A 456 -7.96 -3.99 61.53
CA GLY A 456 -8.23 -4.72 60.30
C GLY A 456 -9.53 -4.24 59.65
N SER A 457 -10.51 -5.13 59.48
CA SER A 457 -11.85 -4.82 58.96
C SER A 457 -12.88 -4.56 60.06
N THR A 458 -12.48 -4.42 61.33
CA THR A 458 -13.41 -4.23 62.45
C THR A 458 -13.37 -2.79 62.93
N LEU A 459 -14.55 -2.16 62.95
CA LEU A 459 -14.80 -0.85 63.57
C LEU A 459 -15.48 -1.07 64.93
N THR A 460 -14.97 -0.48 66.02
CA THR A 460 -15.49 -0.61 67.37
C THR A 460 -16.03 0.71 67.88
N VAL A 461 -17.30 0.75 68.20
CA VAL A 461 -17.95 1.88 68.89
C VAL A 461 -17.98 1.58 70.37
N PRO A 462 -17.16 2.27 71.16
CA PRO A 462 -17.06 2.00 72.63
C PRO A 462 -18.18 2.65 73.43
N LYS A 463 -18.37 2.19 74.66
CA LYS A 463 -19.24 2.82 75.69
C LYS A 463 -20.73 2.88 75.34
N VAL A 464 -21.25 2.00 74.53
CA VAL A 464 -22.67 1.90 74.20
C VAL A 464 -23.45 1.37 75.43
N GLY A 465 -22.79 0.57 76.26
CA GLY A 465 -23.37 -0.03 77.42
C GLY A 465 -24.43 -1.10 77.10
N TYR A 466 -25.39 -1.30 78.09
CA TYR A 466 -26.47 -2.28 77.96
C TYR A 466 -27.78 -1.65 77.49
N ASP A 467 -27.74 -0.40 76.95
CA ASP A 467 -28.92 0.34 76.52
C ASP A 467 -29.22 0.04 75.03
N LYS A 468 -30.43 -0.54 74.82
CA LYS A 468 -30.88 -0.92 73.47
C LYS A 468 -31.14 0.28 72.55
N VAL A 469 -31.57 1.42 73.12
CA VAL A 469 -31.82 2.64 72.34
C VAL A 469 -30.51 3.21 71.86
N ARG A 470 -29.51 3.36 72.69
CA ARG A 470 -28.16 3.80 72.35
C ARG A 470 -27.49 2.86 71.34
N ALA A 471 -27.71 1.55 71.48
CA ALA A 471 -27.20 0.57 70.54
C ALA A 471 -27.80 0.75 69.15
N LYS A 472 -29.11 1.01 69.05
CA LYS A 472 -29.78 1.29 67.78
C LYS A 472 -29.25 2.58 67.15
N GLU A 473 -29.17 3.66 67.91
CA GLU A 473 -28.65 4.95 67.48
C GLU A 473 -27.20 4.84 66.96
N ALA A 474 -26.35 4.09 67.66
CA ALA A 474 -24.96 3.84 67.20
C ALA A 474 -24.88 3.10 65.88
N VAL A 475 -25.80 2.13 65.67
CA VAL A 475 -25.84 1.40 64.37
C VAL A 475 -26.29 2.31 63.27
N GLU A 476 -27.32 3.12 63.43
CA GLU A 476 -27.81 4.08 62.44
C GLU A 476 -26.75 5.13 62.09
N TYR A 477 -26.11 5.68 63.17
CA TYR A 477 -25.03 6.66 62.97
C TYR A 477 -23.83 6.11 62.18
N VAL A 478 -23.32 4.92 62.52
CA VAL A 478 -22.22 4.29 61.78
C VAL A 478 -22.59 4.07 60.32
N GLY A 479 -23.82 3.64 60.01
CA GLY A 479 -24.32 3.50 58.67
C GLY A 479 -24.22 4.81 57.88
N GLN A 480 -24.73 5.90 58.45
CA GLN A 480 -24.69 7.24 57.84
C GLN A 480 -23.24 7.72 57.58
N VAL A 481 -22.34 7.51 58.57
CA VAL A 481 -20.94 7.91 58.43
C VAL A 481 -20.22 7.11 57.35
N VAL A 482 -20.50 5.80 57.27
CA VAL A 482 -19.93 4.92 56.24
C VAL A 482 -20.39 5.35 54.82
N ASP A 483 -21.70 5.60 54.66
CA ASP A 483 -22.25 6.03 53.36
C ASP A 483 -21.67 7.39 52.94
N TRP A 484 -21.56 8.33 53.88
CA TRP A 484 -20.94 9.63 53.63
C TRP A 484 -19.45 9.48 53.26
N ALA A 485 -18.69 8.68 54.03
CA ALA A 485 -17.27 8.45 53.78
C ALA A 485 -17.01 7.82 52.41
N ASN A 486 -17.84 6.86 52.01
CA ASN A 486 -17.79 6.28 50.66
C ASN A 486 -17.99 7.35 49.58
N GLY A 487 -18.99 8.22 49.74
CA GLY A 487 -19.28 9.28 48.79
C GLY A 487 -18.14 10.32 48.68
N GLU A 488 -17.55 10.74 49.80
CA GLU A 488 -16.44 11.69 49.82
C GLU A 488 -15.15 11.07 49.28
N TYR A 489 -14.86 9.83 49.68
CA TYR A 489 -13.69 9.10 49.19
C TYR A 489 -13.75 8.89 47.67
N ALA A 490 -14.90 8.50 47.14
CA ALA A 490 -15.11 8.34 45.71
C ALA A 490 -14.89 9.68 44.96
N ARG A 491 -15.41 10.79 45.49
CA ARG A 491 -15.20 12.13 44.94
C ARG A 491 -13.73 12.54 44.93
N MET A 492 -13.01 12.24 46.02
CA MET A 492 -11.59 12.56 46.17
C MET A 492 -10.74 11.76 45.16
N VAL A 493 -10.94 10.44 45.08
CA VAL A 493 -10.22 9.55 44.18
C VAL A 493 -10.48 9.95 42.71
N LYS A 494 -11.73 10.26 42.36
CA LYS A 494 -12.09 10.71 41.02
C LYS A 494 -11.39 12.02 40.62
N ARG A 495 -11.32 13.00 41.52
CA ARG A 495 -10.60 14.27 41.26
C ARG A 495 -9.10 14.05 41.11
N GLU A 496 -8.49 13.18 41.90
CA GLU A 496 -7.07 12.87 41.85
C GLU A 496 -6.73 12.17 40.52
N ARG A 497 -7.49 11.14 40.14
CA ARG A 497 -7.34 10.45 38.84
C ARG A 497 -7.51 11.42 37.67
N GLN A 498 -8.48 12.30 37.75
CA GLN A 498 -8.69 13.31 36.69
C GLN A 498 -7.50 14.26 36.57
N ARG A 499 -6.92 14.70 37.67
CA ARG A 499 -5.76 15.59 37.67
C ARG A 499 -4.50 14.89 37.16
N GLU A 500 -4.22 13.67 37.61
CA GLU A 500 -3.10 12.87 37.12
C GLU A 500 -3.20 12.64 35.58
N HIS A 501 -4.39 12.41 35.12
CA HIS A 501 -4.68 12.21 33.72
C HIS A 501 -4.50 13.50 32.90
N GLU A 502 -4.98 14.65 33.38
CA GLU A 502 -4.77 15.95 32.74
C GLU A 502 -3.26 16.30 32.64
N GLU A 503 -2.49 15.98 33.68
CA GLU A 503 -1.04 16.15 33.71
C GLU A 503 -0.33 15.23 32.67
N GLU A 504 -0.75 13.97 32.57
CA GLU A 504 -0.21 13.03 31.58
C GLU A 504 -0.54 13.44 30.13
N LEU A 505 -1.77 13.91 29.88
CA LEU A 505 -2.16 14.45 28.58
C LEU A 505 -1.35 15.70 28.19
N ALA A 506 -1.13 16.60 29.13
CA ALA A 506 -0.33 17.80 28.90
C ALA A 506 1.11 17.43 28.55
N ARG A 507 1.68 16.43 29.23
CA ARG A 507 3.00 15.90 28.94
C ARG A 507 3.10 15.29 27.53
N ARG A 508 2.15 14.44 27.17
CA ARG A 508 2.10 13.81 25.83
C ARG A 508 1.90 14.83 24.71
N ARG A 509 1.06 15.86 24.92
CA ARG A 509 0.91 16.95 23.96
C ARG A 509 2.22 17.71 23.74
N ALA A 510 2.96 18.00 24.80
CA ALA A 510 4.24 18.67 24.70
C ALA A 510 5.30 17.82 23.99
N GLU A 511 5.27 16.49 24.16
CA GLU A 511 6.13 15.55 23.44
C GLU A 511 5.79 15.52 21.94
N LEU A 512 4.49 15.48 21.59
CA LEU A 512 4.02 15.51 20.19
C LEU A 512 4.38 16.84 19.50
N GLU A 513 4.17 17.98 20.16
CA GLU A 513 4.56 19.29 19.60
C GLU A 513 6.06 19.41 19.35
N ARG A 514 6.89 18.79 20.18
CA ARG A 514 8.33 18.71 19.95
C ARG A 514 8.66 17.85 18.73
N ALA A 515 8.04 16.67 18.63
CA ALA A 515 8.24 15.78 17.49
C ALA A 515 7.78 16.42 16.17
N GLU A 516 6.68 17.17 16.17
CA GLU A 516 6.22 17.94 15.01
C GLU A 516 7.23 19.01 14.57
N LYS A 517 7.74 19.80 15.51
CA LYS A 517 8.76 20.82 15.23
C LYS A 517 10.07 20.21 14.70
N ASP A 518 10.47 19.07 15.26
CA ASP A 518 11.66 18.35 14.81
C ASP A 518 11.45 17.76 13.39
N ALA A 519 10.25 17.26 13.08
CA ALA A 519 9.89 16.76 11.77
C ALA A 519 9.80 17.88 10.72
N GLU A 520 9.16 19.02 11.06
CA GLU A 520 9.09 20.20 10.19
C GLU A 520 10.49 20.77 9.90
N PHE A 521 11.34 20.85 10.92
CA PHE A 521 12.71 21.32 10.76
C PHE A 521 13.53 20.34 9.92
N GLY A 522 13.38 19.02 10.14
CA GLY A 522 14.04 17.97 9.36
C GLY A 522 13.62 18.01 7.89
N SER A 523 12.34 18.20 7.61
CA SER A 523 11.82 18.37 6.24
C SER A 523 12.40 19.62 5.56
N ALA A 524 12.40 20.77 6.23
CA ALA A 524 12.94 22.01 5.71
C ALA A 524 14.45 21.92 5.42
N ILE A 525 15.21 21.22 6.26
CA ILE A 525 16.63 20.98 6.03
C ILE A 525 16.85 20.05 4.84
N ASN A 526 16.08 18.98 4.72
CA ASN A 526 16.19 18.05 3.58
C ASN A 526 15.83 18.74 2.25
N ASP A 527 14.82 19.58 2.23
CA ASP A 527 14.46 20.38 1.06
C ASP A 527 15.57 21.38 0.68
N MET A 528 16.21 21.98 1.67
CA MET A 528 17.36 22.88 1.44
C MET A 528 18.56 22.13 0.87
N LEU A 529 18.88 20.94 1.40
CA LEU A 529 19.99 20.12 0.94
C LEU A 529 19.73 19.52 -0.46
N ALA A 530 18.50 19.21 -0.80
CA ALA A 530 18.12 18.73 -2.13
C ALA A 530 18.23 19.82 -3.22
N ASN A 531 18.20 21.10 -2.81
CA ASN A 531 18.32 22.26 -3.71
C ASN A 531 19.75 22.82 -3.79
N MET A 532 20.70 22.27 -3.06
CA MET A 532 22.14 22.59 -3.13
C MET A 532 22.89 21.59 -4.02
#